data_da516aa416f392d89190474de43ce4a3
#
_entry.id   da516aa416f392d89190474de43ce4a3
#
_cell.length_a   1.000
_cell.length_b   1.000
_cell.length_c   1.000
_cell.angle_alpha   90.00
_cell.angle_beta   90.00
_cell.angle_gamma   90.00
#
_symmetry.space_group_name_H-M   'P 1'
#
loop_
_entity.id
_entity.type
_entity.pdbx_description
1 polymer ?
#
loop_
_entity_poly.entity_id
_entity_poly.type
_entity_poly.pdbx_seq_one_letter_code
_entity_poly.pdbx_strand_id
1 'polypeptide(L)'
;RVHSGTEYWVASLGFWPGLPFTMPLDPRCKLTAPKYNPPRTWTPKGTVGMGGSSTAIYPDRLPGGYQIFGRTPVPIWDPDKNFDVFKDSICLFRPGDRIKFVPCDYDEFEMIEKKVEDKSYRYDLIEEHKFSIKKYKNWLSKLDYNKKF
;
A
#
# COMPACT_ATOMS: atom_id res chain seq x y z
N ARG A 1 -6.41 -2.48 -12.49
CA ARG A 1 -6.23 -3.89 -12.88
C ARG A 1 -4.76 -4.33 -12.76
N VAL A 2 -3.81 -3.71 -13.46
CA VAL A 2 -2.37 -4.10 -13.40
C VAL A 2 -1.83 -3.95 -11.98
N HIS A 3 -2.00 -2.79 -11.36
CA HIS A 3 -1.51 -2.51 -10.01
C HIS A 3 -2.06 -3.49 -8.96
N SER A 4 -3.35 -3.81 -9.01
CA SER A 4 -3.98 -4.76 -8.09
C SER A 4 -3.75 -6.24 -8.43
N GLY A 5 -3.01 -6.52 -9.51
CA GLY A 5 -2.75 -7.88 -9.99
C GLY A 5 -1.80 -8.72 -9.12
N THR A 6 -1.07 -8.08 -8.20
CA THR A 6 -0.05 -8.74 -7.37
C THR A 6 -0.10 -8.26 -5.92
N GLU A 7 0.62 -8.96 -5.05
CA GLU A 7 1.02 -8.45 -3.74
C GLU A 7 2.23 -7.53 -3.88
N TYR A 8 2.38 -6.63 -2.92
CA TYR A 8 3.50 -5.70 -2.81
C TYR A 8 4.29 -5.98 -1.56
N TRP A 9 5.58 -5.96 -1.69
CA TRP A 9 6.50 -6.04 -0.56
C TRP A 9 6.80 -4.63 -0.03
N VAL A 10 6.67 -4.43 1.28
CA VAL A 10 7.09 -3.21 1.97
C VAL A 10 8.61 -3.21 2.07
N ALA A 11 9.26 -2.44 1.22
CA ALA A 11 10.73 -2.36 1.18
C ALA A 11 11.29 -1.52 2.32
N SER A 12 10.60 -0.43 2.67
CA SER A 12 10.99 0.47 3.75
C SER A 12 9.81 1.31 4.22
N LEU A 13 9.95 1.90 5.39
CA LEU A 13 9.13 3.02 5.86
C LEU A 13 10.00 4.27 5.88
N GLY A 14 9.42 5.43 5.54
CA GLY A 14 10.18 6.68 5.56
C GLY A 14 9.37 7.88 5.11
N PHE A 15 10.01 9.05 5.11
CA PHE A 15 9.41 10.34 4.80
C PHE A 15 8.41 10.82 5.88
N TRP A 16 7.56 9.94 6.38
CA TRP A 16 6.61 10.16 7.48
C TRP A 16 6.41 8.85 8.25
N PRO A 17 6.11 8.88 9.56
CA PRO A 17 5.79 7.67 10.32
C PRO A 17 4.68 6.85 9.65
N GLY A 18 4.94 5.57 9.44
CA GLY A 18 3.98 4.64 8.82
C GLY A 18 3.82 4.74 7.30
N LEU A 19 4.52 5.66 6.59
CA LEU A 19 4.47 5.72 5.13
C LEU A 19 5.29 4.58 4.51
N PRO A 20 4.63 3.60 3.83
CA PRO A 20 5.34 2.49 3.22
C PRO A 20 5.80 2.84 1.80
N PHE A 21 7.02 2.46 1.47
CA PHE A 21 7.49 2.35 0.09
C PHE A 21 7.42 0.90 -0.33
N THR A 22 6.61 0.60 -1.35
CA THR A 22 6.29 -0.76 -1.72
C THR A 22 6.67 -1.08 -3.15
N MET A 23 7.02 -2.33 -3.40
CA MET A 23 7.40 -2.85 -4.71
C MET A 23 6.53 -4.06 -5.07
N PRO A 24 6.07 -4.19 -6.32
CA PRO A 24 5.28 -5.34 -6.74
C PRO A 24 6.12 -6.62 -6.72
N LEU A 25 5.54 -7.71 -6.24
CA LEU A 25 6.18 -9.03 -6.29
C LEU A 25 6.15 -9.63 -7.69
N ASP A 26 5.12 -9.36 -8.48
CA ASP A 26 5.10 -9.73 -9.88
C ASP A 26 5.72 -8.59 -10.72
N PRO A 27 6.88 -8.82 -11.36
CA PRO A 27 7.52 -7.78 -12.16
C PRO A 27 6.69 -7.31 -13.35
N ARG A 28 5.72 -8.08 -13.81
CA ARG A 28 4.79 -7.69 -14.89
C ARG A 28 3.80 -6.60 -14.43
N CYS A 29 3.58 -6.49 -13.11
CA CYS A 29 2.77 -5.44 -12.49
C CYS A 29 3.57 -4.16 -12.17
N LYS A 30 4.87 -4.14 -12.48
CA LYS A 30 5.71 -2.97 -12.25
C LYS A 30 5.30 -1.84 -13.19
N LEU A 31 4.76 -0.80 -12.58
CA LEU A 31 4.48 0.47 -13.23
C LEU A 31 5.57 1.47 -12.87
N THR A 32 5.78 2.47 -13.71
CA THR A 32 6.78 3.51 -13.47
C THR A 32 6.20 4.86 -13.90
N ALA A 33 6.31 5.85 -13.03
CA ALA A 33 5.90 7.22 -13.34
C ALA A 33 6.86 8.23 -12.72
N PRO A 34 7.19 9.33 -13.40
CA PRO A 34 8.02 10.38 -12.82
C PRO A 34 7.28 11.06 -11.66
N LYS A 35 8.03 11.58 -10.70
CA LYS A 35 7.47 12.43 -9.66
C LYS A 35 7.15 13.81 -10.21
N TYR A 36 6.17 14.48 -9.61
CA TYR A 36 5.97 15.91 -9.84
C TYR A 36 7.16 16.72 -9.35
N ASN A 37 7.56 17.72 -10.12
CA ASN A 37 8.53 18.73 -9.74
C ASN A 37 8.01 20.12 -10.16
N PRO A 38 7.72 21.02 -9.23
CA PRO A 38 7.77 20.83 -7.76
C PRO A 38 6.70 19.88 -7.24
N PRO A 39 6.91 19.26 -6.07
CA PRO A 39 5.90 18.43 -5.44
C PRO A 39 4.70 19.27 -4.99
N ARG A 40 3.53 18.63 -4.83
CA ARG A 40 2.37 19.25 -4.21
C ARG A 40 2.70 19.68 -2.78
N THR A 41 2.16 20.80 -2.35
CA THR A 41 2.29 21.29 -0.97
C THR A 41 1.58 20.35 0.01
N TRP A 42 0.53 19.66 -0.42
CA TRP A 42 -0.17 18.64 0.36
C TRP A 42 -0.86 17.59 -0.53
N THR A 43 -0.97 16.41 -0.01
CA THR A 43 -1.64 15.24 -0.59
C THR A 43 -2.59 14.69 0.46
N PRO A 44 -3.83 14.34 0.13
CA PRO A 44 -4.81 13.84 1.10
C PRO A 44 -4.33 12.57 1.83
N LYS A 45 -4.77 12.41 3.07
CA LYS A 45 -4.63 11.15 3.82
C LYS A 45 -5.23 9.98 3.04
N GLY A 46 -4.60 8.81 3.13
CA GLY A 46 -5.03 7.60 2.45
C GLY A 46 -4.72 7.54 0.95
N THR A 47 -4.14 8.61 0.38
CA THR A 47 -3.78 8.63 -1.04
C THR A 47 -2.81 7.50 -1.37
N VAL A 48 -3.11 6.74 -2.42
CA VAL A 48 -2.21 5.76 -3.03
C VAL A 48 -1.57 6.40 -4.25
N GLY A 49 -0.26 6.49 -4.24
CA GLY A 49 0.50 7.16 -5.30
C GLY A 49 1.75 6.41 -5.71
N MET A 50 2.27 6.77 -6.87
CA MET A 50 3.46 6.17 -7.47
C MET A 50 4.49 7.24 -7.81
N GLY A 51 5.76 6.93 -7.51
CA GLY A 51 6.90 7.75 -7.90
C GLY A 51 8.12 6.87 -8.19
N GLY A 52 8.71 7.03 -9.38
CA GLY A 52 9.63 6.03 -9.89
C GLY A 52 8.89 4.70 -10.10
N SER A 53 9.38 3.62 -9.52
CA SER A 53 8.72 2.31 -9.53
C SER A 53 8.12 1.91 -8.17
N SER A 54 8.08 2.84 -7.23
CA SER A 54 7.58 2.60 -5.88
C SER A 54 6.15 3.09 -5.75
N THR A 55 5.31 2.30 -5.10
CA THR A 55 3.97 2.72 -4.64
C THR A 55 4.05 3.08 -3.16
N ALA A 56 3.40 4.15 -2.77
CA ALA A 56 3.27 4.59 -1.38
C ALA A 56 1.82 4.86 -1.03
N ILE A 57 1.50 4.75 0.26
CA ILE A 57 0.24 5.18 0.84
C ILE A 57 0.56 6.33 1.79
N TYR A 58 -0.11 7.46 1.60
CA TYR A 58 0.08 8.63 2.48
C TYR A 58 -0.70 8.44 3.77
N PRO A 59 -0.01 8.28 4.93
CA PRO A 59 -0.69 8.00 6.20
C PRO A 59 -1.43 9.20 6.76
N ASP A 60 -1.08 10.41 6.32
CA ASP A 60 -1.69 11.66 6.73
C ASP A 60 -1.68 12.66 5.56
N ARG A 61 -2.19 13.88 5.79
CA ARG A 61 -2.10 15.00 4.84
C ARG A 61 -0.67 15.54 4.78
N LEU A 62 0.05 15.19 3.72
CA LEU A 62 1.50 15.43 3.59
C LEU A 62 1.85 16.08 2.25
N PRO A 63 2.98 16.81 2.15
CA PRO A 63 3.50 17.15 0.84
C PRO A 63 3.84 15.90 0.04
N GLY A 64 3.79 15.97 -1.30
CA GLY A 64 4.16 14.80 -2.09
C GLY A 64 4.14 15.02 -3.60
N GLY A 65 5.14 14.41 -4.25
CA GLY A 65 5.30 14.43 -5.71
C GLY A 65 4.86 13.16 -6.42
N TYR A 66 4.31 12.17 -5.72
CA TYR A 66 3.86 10.93 -6.36
C TYR A 66 2.60 11.14 -7.20
N GLN A 67 2.52 10.44 -8.32
CA GLN A 67 1.32 10.42 -9.18
C GLN A 67 0.20 9.69 -8.43
N ILE A 68 -0.92 10.38 -8.24
CA ILE A 68 -2.08 9.84 -7.52
C ILE A 68 -2.90 8.99 -8.47
N PHE A 69 -3.27 7.76 -8.05
CA PHE A 69 -4.15 6.89 -8.81
C PHE A 69 -5.18 6.14 -7.96
N GLY A 70 -5.17 6.31 -6.65
CA GLY A 70 -6.13 5.69 -5.75
C GLY A 70 -6.16 6.33 -4.38
N ARG A 71 -7.09 5.87 -3.57
CA ARG A 71 -7.24 6.25 -2.16
C ARG A 71 -7.72 5.05 -1.37
N THR A 72 -7.27 4.92 -0.13
CA THR A 72 -7.81 3.99 0.85
C THR A 72 -8.37 4.76 2.05
N PRO A 73 -9.56 4.41 2.56
CA PRO A 73 -10.09 5.00 3.79
C PRO A 73 -9.47 4.36 5.03
N VAL A 74 -8.78 3.21 4.88
CA VAL A 74 -8.22 2.44 5.99
C VAL A 74 -6.95 3.11 6.54
N PRO A 75 -6.90 3.45 7.85
CA PRO A 75 -5.71 3.98 8.48
C PRO A 75 -4.54 3.01 8.45
N ILE A 76 -3.36 3.52 8.09
CA ILE A 76 -2.08 2.78 8.14
C ILE A 76 -1.12 3.35 9.18
N TRP A 77 -1.53 4.42 9.82
CA TRP A 77 -0.87 5.12 10.92
C TRP A 77 -1.93 5.66 11.85
N ASP A 78 -1.85 5.36 13.14
CA ASP A 78 -2.80 5.79 14.16
C ASP A 78 -2.06 6.06 15.48
N PRO A 79 -1.66 7.33 15.71
CA PRO A 79 -0.97 7.72 16.94
C PRO A 79 -1.87 7.59 18.18
N ASP A 80 -3.19 7.67 18.02
CA ASP A 80 -4.17 7.57 19.10
C ASP A 80 -4.54 6.12 19.44
N LYS A 81 -4.07 5.16 18.63
CA LYS A 81 -4.32 3.72 18.82
C LYS A 81 -5.80 3.36 18.94
N ASN A 82 -6.63 3.95 18.08
CA ASN A 82 -8.07 3.73 18.06
C ASN A 82 -8.48 2.30 17.66
N PHE A 83 -7.59 1.55 17.03
CA PHE A 83 -7.82 0.17 16.59
C PHE A 83 -6.81 -0.78 17.23
N ASP A 84 -7.24 -2.00 17.54
CA ASP A 84 -6.42 -3.01 18.21
C ASP A 84 -5.11 -3.32 17.47
N VAL A 85 -5.12 -3.24 16.15
CA VAL A 85 -3.93 -3.48 15.31
C VAL A 85 -2.78 -2.51 15.59
N PHE A 86 -3.07 -1.33 16.15
CA PHE A 86 -2.07 -0.32 16.53
C PHE A 86 -1.65 -0.41 18.00
N LYS A 87 -2.11 -1.42 18.75
CA LYS A 87 -1.83 -1.55 20.18
C LYS A 87 -0.34 -1.51 20.50
N ASP A 88 0.46 -2.22 19.73
CA ASP A 88 1.91 -2.34 19.94
C ASP A 88 2.74 -1.35 19.11
N SER A 89 2.17 -0.79 18.04
CA SER A 89 2.84 0.16 17.14
C SER A 89 1.84 1.12 16.55
N ILE A 90 2.19 2.40 16.47
CA ILE A 90 1.39 3.41 15.76
C ILE A 90 1.42 3.26 14.22
N CYS A 91 2.28 2.41 13.70
CA CYS A 91 2.41 2.11 12.27
C CYS A 91 1.89 0.70 11.98
N LEU A 92 1.03 0.57 10.96
CA LEU A 92 0.46 -0.71 10.55
C LEU A 92 1.53 -1.63 9.97
N PHE A 93 2.38 -1.09 9.11
CA PHE A 93 3.33 -1.87 8.33
C PHE A 93 4.73 -1.87 8.95
N ARG A 94 5.46 -2.95 8.64
CA ARG A 94 6.90 -3.10 8.91
C ARG A 94 7.63 -3.44 7.61
N PRO A 95 8.92 -3.08 7.45
CA PRO A 95 9.71 -3.58 6.34
C PRO A 95 9.69 -5.11 6.30
N GLY A 96 9.43 -5.68 5.13
CA GLY A 96 9.25 -7.12 4.96
C GLY A 96 7.81 -7.58 4.86
N ASP A 97 6.84 -6.79 5.31
CA ASP A 97 5.42 -7.10 5.16
C ASP A 97 5.00 -7.15 3.69
N ARG A 98 3.91 -7.86 3.44
CA ARG A 98 3.25 -7.91 2.14
C ARG A 98 1.86 -7.33 2.24
N ILE A 99 1.51 -6.52 1.26
CA ILE A 99 0.19 -5.91 1.15
C ILE A 99 -0.44 -6.25 -0.18
N LYS A 100 -1.77 -6.35 -0.18
CA LYS A 100 -2.58 -6.51 -1.37
C LYS A 100 -3.49 -5.30 -1.52
N PHE A 101 -3.41 -4.64 -2.67
CA PHE A 101 -4.38 -3.61 -3.02
C PHE A 101 -5.62 -4.28 -3.63
N VAL A 102 -6.75 -4.14 -2.99
CA VAL A 102 -8.04 -4.65 -3.45
C VAL A 102 -8.86 -3.48 -3.96
N PRO A 103 -9.18 -3.43 -5.26
CA PRO A 103 -10.07 -2.40 -5.78
C PRO A 103 -11.46 -2.57 -5.21
N CYS A 104 -12.08 -1.48 -4.84
CA CYS A 104 -13.48 -1.41 -4.44
C CYS A 104 -14.21 -0.35 -5.28
N ASP A 105 -15.52 -0.43 -5.34
CA ASP A 105 -16.35 0.62 -5.91
C ASP A 105 -16.59 1.76 -4.89
N TYR A 106 -17.36 2.76 -5.30
CA TYR A 106 -17.59 3.93 -4.46
C TYR A 106 -18.44 3.60 -3.23
N ASP A 107 -19.46 2.77 -3.38
CA ASP A 107 -20.35 2.40 -2.28
C ASP A 107 -19.61 1.58 -1.21
N GLU A 108 -18.76 0.66 -1.66
CA GLU A 108 -17.90 -0.12 -0.77
C GLU A 108 -16.87 0.78 -0.06
N PHE A 109 -16.30 1.75 -0.78
CA PHE A 109 -15.38 2.73 -0.19
C PHE A 109 -16.06 3.53 0.93
N GLU A 110 -17.26 4.09 0.70
CA GLU A 110 -18.01 4.84 1.70
C GLU A 110 -18.41 3.97 2.90
N MET A 111 -18.79 2.72 2.65
CA MET A 111 -19.10 1.77 3.72
C MET A 111 -17.88 1.51 4.62
N ILE A 112 -16.69 1.35 4.01
CA ILE A 112 -15.44 1.17 4.77
C ILE A 112 -15.10 2.46 5.52
N GLU A 113 -15.22 3.63 4.88
CA GLU A 113 -14.96 4.93 5.51
C GLU A 113 -15.83 5.13 6.76
N LYS A 114 -17.13 4.82 6.68
CA LYS A 114 -18.04 4.82 7.84
C LYS A 114 -17.57 3.89 8.97
N LYS A 115 -17.17 2.67 8.63
CA LYS A 115 -16.65 1.72 9.64
C LYS A 115 -15.36 2.20 10.29
N VAL A 116 -14.55 2.97 9.58
CA VAL A 116 -13.34 3.59 10.13
C VAL A 116 -13.71 4.74 11.07
N GLU A 117 -14.68 5.59 10.68
CA GLU A 117 -15.17 6.70 11.48
C GLU A 117 -15.78 6.24 12.82
N ASP A 118 -16.61 5.21 12.80
CA ASP A 118 -17.25 4.65 13.98
C ASP A 118 -16.39 3.63 14.74
N LYS A 119 -15.14 3.41 14.28
CA LYS A 119 -14.14 2.50 14.86
C LYS A 119 -14.55 1.02 14.84
N SER A 120 -15.52 0.66 14.03
CA SER A 120 -15.98 -0.74 13.85
C SER A 120 -15.21 -1.50 12.76
N TYR A 121 -14.33 -0.81 12.00
CA TYR A 121 -13.53 -1.48 10.98
C TYR A 121 -12.65 -2.58 11.59
N ARG A 122 -12.60 -3.73 10.93
CA ARG A 122 -11.73 -4.85 11.31
C ARG A 122 -10.69 -5.08 10.24
N TYR A 123 -9.43 -5.08 10.65
CA TYR A 123 -8.31 -5.37 9.76
C TYR A 123 -8.24 -6.86 9.46
N ASP A 124 -8.10 -7.20 8.18
CA ASP A 124 -7.83 -8.57 7.73
C ASP A 124 -6.32 -8.76 7.61
N LEU A 125 -5.71 -9.35 8.64
CA LEU A 125 -4.29 -9.56 8.74
C LEU A 125 -3.98 -11.06 8.78
N ILE A 126 -3.00 -11.48 7.98
CA ILE A 126 -2.42 -12.82 8.04
C ILE A 126 -1.09 -12.69 8.79
N GLU A 127 -1.08 -13.03 10.07
CA GLU A 127 0.07 -12.77 10.96
C GLU A 127 1.30 -13.63 10.62
N GLU A 128 1.12 -14.86 10.20
CA GLU A 128 2.23 -15.79 9.92
C GLU A 128 2.14 -16.41 8.53
N HIS A 129 2.64 -15.73 7.52
CA HIS A 129 2.76 -16.31 6.19
C HIS A 129 4.23 -16.42 5.76
N LYS A 130 4.77 -17.64 5.75
CA LYS A 130 6.16 -17.91 5.33
C LYS A 130 6.36 -17.63 3.85
N PHE A 131 7.22 -16.67 3.54
CA PHE A 131 7.64 -16.39 2.17
C PHE A 131 8.89 -17.20 1.81
N SER A 132 8.78 -18.04 0.78
CA SER A 132 9.91 -18.84 0.31
C SER A 132 10.60 -18.17 -0.87
N ILE A 133 11.78 -17.62 -0.65
CA ILE A 133 12.62 -17.03 -1.73
C ILE A 133 12.92 -18.05 -2.82
N LYS A 134 13.16 -19.31 -2.47
CA LYS A 134 13.42 -20.39 -3.44
C LYS A 134 12.22 -20.63 -4.37
N LYS A 135 11.01 -20.72 -3.79
CA LYS A 135 9.77 -20.86 -4.57
C LYS A 135 9.51 -19.64 -5.44
N TYR A 136 9.74 -18.45 -4.91
CA TYR A 136 9.57 -17.19 -5.63
C TYR A 136 10.54 -17.09 -6.80
N LYS A 137 11.84 -17.38 -6.63
CA LYS A 137 12.83 -17.38 -7.71
C LYS A 137 12.50 -18.41 -8.80
N ASN A 138 12.06 -19.62 -8.41
CA ASN A 138 11.64 -20.63 -9.35
C ASN A 138 10.37 -20.21 -10.13
N TRP A 139 9.45 -19.53 -9.49
CA TRP A 139 8.30 -18.96 -10.18
C TRP A 139 8.71 -17.85 -11.15
N LEU A 140 9.58 -16.91 -10.73
CA LEU A 140 10.10 -15.83 -11.59
C LEU A 140 10.78 -16.37 -12.86
N SER A 141 11.56 -17.46 -12.76
CA SER A 141 12.27 -18.06 -13.90
C SER A 141 11.34 -18.69 -14.95
N LYS A 142 10.07 -18.93 -14.59
CA LYS A 142 9.05 -19.53 -15.46
C LYS A 142 8.05 -18.50 -15.98
N LEU A 143 8.20 -17.21 -15.60
CA LEU A 143 7.28 -16.17 -16.02
C LEU A 143 7.39 -15.87 -17.51
N ASP A 144 6.24 -15.83 -18.17
CA ASP A 144 6.12 -15.23 -19.50
C ASP A 144 5.91 -13.71 -19.34
N TYR A 145 6.96 -12.95 -19.58
CA TYR A 145 6.94 -11.48 -19.48
C TYR A 145 6.12 -10.80 -20.57
N ASN A 146 5.76 -11.51 -21.64
CA ASN A 146 4.91 -10.98 -22.70
C ASN A 146 3.42 -11.07 -22.33
N LYS A 147 3.09 -11.93 -21.40
CA LYS A 147 1.72 -12.09 -20.90
C LYS A 147 1.39 -10.97 -19.92
N LYS A 148 0.69 -9.93 -20.40
CA LYS A 148 0.21 -8.81 -19.59
C LYS A 148 -1.11 -9.17 -18.88
N PHE A 149 -1.39 -8.47 -17.75
CA PHE A 149 -2.64 -8.58 -16.99
C PHE A 149 -3.83 -7.93 -17.67
#